data_8b89192238bca726884a7c9ef41e9bf3
#
_entry.id   8b89192238bca726884a7c9ef41e9bf3
#
_cell.length_a   1.000
_cell.length_b   1.000
_cell.length_c   1.000
_cell.angle_alpha   90.00
_cell.angle_beta   90.00
_cell.angle_gamma   90.00
#
_symmetry.space_group_name_H-M   'P 1'
#
loop_
_entity.id
_entity.type
_entity.pdbx_description
1 polymer ?
#
loop_
_entity_poly.entity_id
_entity_poly.type
_entity_poly.pdbx_seq_one_letter_code
_entity_poly.pdbx_strand_id
1 'polypeptide(L)'
;MKTTIIGRQVRVTDEMKTLFEKKLSKFDKFFQDSAEAYVTLYRTKIHEVTEVTITSNGILYRSEVEDTTFQNALDRVMERIEGQIRKNKTRLEKKLREGAFDRTADEPEPEIEEDGEFIIRKKSFSMKPMSVEEAILQMNLLGHTFFVFEDDVTGETNVVYRRKNDEYGLIVSEHE
;
A
#
# COMPACT_ATOMS: atom_id res chain seq x y z
N MET A 1 -3.43 19.56 3.23
CA MET A 1 -3.70 18.32 2.43
C MET A 1 -5.10 18.41 1.85
N LYS A 2 -5.27 18.10 0.56
CA LYS A 2 -6.59 18.06 -0.10
C LYS A 2 -7.25 16.72 0.16
N THR A 3 -8.48 16.71 0.72
CA THR A 3 -9.20 15.48 1.06
C THR A 3 -10.42 15.31 0.15
N THR A 4 -10.57 14.13 -0.45
CA THR A 4 -11.72 13.73 -1.25
C THR A 4 -12.38 12.53 -0.60
N ILE A 5 -13.69 12.60 -0.31
CA ILE A 5 -14.44 11.53 0.38
C ILE A 5 -15.54 11.02 -0.54
N ILE A 6 -15.52 9.72 -0.81
CA ILE A 6 -16.45 9.05 -1.72
C ILE A 6 -17.15 7.90 -0.98
N GLY A 7 -18.48 7.81 -1.12
CA GLY A 7 -19.26 6.67 -0.66
C GLY A 7 -19.62 5.74 -1.80
N ARG A 8 -19.24 4.47 -1.71
CA ARG A 8 -19.72 3.42 -2.62
C ARG A 8 -20.99 2.81 -2.03
N GLN A 9 -22.14 3.14 -2.62
CA GLN A 9 -23.48 2.76 -2.12
C GLN A 9 -23.75 3.23 -0.67
N VAL A 10 -23.02 4.25 -0.22
CA VAL A 10 -23.16 4.89 1.09
C VAL A 10 -23.31 6.38 0.88
N ARG A 11 -24.34 6.98 1.50
CA ARG A 11 -24.51 8.43 1.50
C ARG A 11 -23.52 9.05 2.48
N VAL A 12 -22.63 9.88 1.98
CA VAL A 12 -21.71 10.67 2.81
C VAL A 12 -22.42 11.93 3.25
N THR A 13 -22.65 12.09 4.55
CA THR A 13 -23.25 13.30 5.13
C THR A 13 -22.21 14.38 5.34
N ASP A 14 -22.63 15.63 5.45
CA ASP A 14 -21.72 16.76 5.70
C ASP A 14 -21.05 16.65 7.08
N GLU A 15 -21.76 16.09 8.06
CA GLU A 15 -21.20 15.79 9.38
C GLU A 15 -20.04 14.77 9.28
N MET A 16 -20.22 13.72 8.48
CA MET A 16 -19.16 12.73 8.24
C MET A 16 -17.98 13.39 7.55
N LYS A 17 -18.20 14.21 6.51
CA LYS A 17 -17.11 14.93 5.83
C LYS A 17 -16.31 15.76 6.80
N THR A 18 -16.98 16.61 7.59
CA THR A 18 -16.33 17.48 8.57
C THR A 18 -15.53 16.69 9.60
N LEU A 19 -16.08 15.57 10.10
CA LEU A 19 -15.40 14.71 11.05
C LEU A 19 -14.14 14.07 10.45
N PHE A 20 -14.24 13.53 9.24
CA PHE A 20 -13.14 12.86 8.55
C PHE A 20 -12.05 13.85 8.17
N GLU A 21 -12.39 15.00 7.62
CA GLU A 21 -11.44 16.07 7.30
C GLU A 21 -10.71 16.54 8.56
N LYS A 22 -11.42 16.77 9.66
CA LYS A 22 -10.83 17.16 10.95
C LYS A 22 -9.87 16.11 11.50
N LYS A 23 -10.20 14.82 11.39
CA LYS A 23 -9.30 13.74 11.84
C LYS A 23 -8.08 13.62 10.94
N LEU A 24 -8.26 13.66 9.61
CA LEU A 24 -7.18 13.52 8.65
C LEU A 24 -6.23 14.73 8.64
N SER A 25 -6.70 15.94 9.02
CA SER A 25 -5.85 17.12 9.13
C SER A 25 -4.71 16.95 10.16
N LYS A 26 -4.81 15.98 11.07
CA LYS A 26 -3.68 15.62 11.96
C LYS A 26 -2.44 15.17 11.21
N PHE A 27 -2.61 14.69 9.97
CA PHE A 27 -1.51 14.29 9.11
C PHE A 27 -0.85 15.45 8.36
N ASP A 28 -1.45 16.65 8.33
CA ASP A 28 -0.88 17.82 7.66
C ASP A 28 0.53 18.16 8.16
N LYS A 29 0.82 17.86 9.44
CA LYS A 29 2.17 18.03 10.03
C LYS A 29 3.24 17.11 9.43
N PHE A 30 2.85 16.03 8.77
CA PHE A 30 3.78 15.06 8.18
C PHE A 30 3.97 15.24 6.68
N PHE A 31 3.03 15.93 6.02
CA PHE A 31 3.00 16.06 4.57
C PHE A 31 3.10 17.54 4.18
N GLN A 32 3.73 17.79 3.05
CA GLN A 32 3.75 19.12 2.43
C GLN A 32 2.39 19.41 1.79
N ASP A 33 2.17 20.66 1.39
CA ASP A 33 0.88 21.15 0.85
C ASP A 33 0.37 20.42 -0.39
N SER A 34 1.24 19.66 -1.09
CA SER A 34 0.90 18.87 -2.28
C SER A 34 0.27 17.50 -1.99
N ALA A 35 0.08 17.12 -0.73
CA ALA A 35 -0.50 15.82 -0.40
C ALA A 35 -2.00 15.76 -0.67
N GLU A 36 -2.44 14.65 -1.25
CA GLU A 36 -3.85 14.34 -1.54
C GLU A 36 -4.28 13.10 -0.76
N ALA A 37 -5.45 13.18 -0.13
CA ALA A 37 -6.08 12.08 0.60
C ALA A 37 -7.39 11.69 -0.09
N TYR A 38 -7.54 10.42 -0.42
CA TYR A 38 -8.77 9.81 -0.93
C TYR A 38 -9.33 8.87 0.11
N VAL A 39 -10.59 9.09 0.48
CA VAL A 39 -11.32 8.27 1.43
C VAL A 39 -12.47 7.59 0.72
N THR A 40 -12.52 6.27 0.78
CA THR A 40 -13.64 5.48 0.25
C THR A 40 -14.38 4.81 1.40
N LEU A 41 -15.69 5.04 1.46
CA LEU A 41 -16.60 4.45 2.45
C LEU A 41 -17.52 3.47 1.76
N TYR A 42 -17.62 2.25 2.29
CA TYR A 42 -18.56 1.25 1.79
C TYR A 42 -18.97 0.28 2.90
N ARG A 43 -19.99 -0.52 2.63
CA ARG A 43 -20.51 -1.52 3.57
C ARG A 43 -20.30 -2.92 3.04
N THR A 44 -19.89 -3.81 3.91
CA THR A 44 -20.02 -5.26 3.73
C THR A 44 -21.35 -5.71 4.32
N LYS A 45 -21.63 -7.01 4.30
CA LYS A 45 -22.87 -7.54 4.88
C LYS A 45 -23.02 -7.26 6.40
N ILE A 46 -21.90 -7.07 7.10
CA ILE A 46 -21.84 -7.03 8.57
C ILE A 46 -21.16 -5.77 9.08
N HIS A 47 -20.24 -5.18 8.31
CA HIS A 47 -19.36 -4.10 8.77
C HIS A 47 -19.36 -2.90 7.83
N GLU A 48 -18.95 -1.77 8.39
CA GLU A 48 -18.64 -0.55 7.68
C GLU A 48 -17.13 -0.52 7.40
N VAL A 49 -16.74 -0.20 6.17
CA VAL A 49 -15.35 -0.21 5.73
C VAL A 49 -14.91 1.21 5.39
N THR A 50 -13.79 1.59 5.95
CA THR A 50 -13.10 2.84 5.61
C THR A 50 -11.76 2.51 4.99
N GLU A 51 -11.58 2.96 3.75
CA GLU A 51 -10.31 2.92 3.04
C GLU A 51 -9.78 4.35 2.91
N VAL A 52 -8.52 4.57 3.26
CA VAL A 52 -7.83 5.84 3.09
C VAL A 52 -6.56 5.62 2.31
N THR A 53 -6.37 6.41 1.26
CA THR A 53 -5.15 6.46 0.48
C THR A 53 -4.62 7.90 0.51
N ILE A 54 -3.40 8.10 0.97
CA ILE A 54 -2.71 9.39 0.97
C ILE A 54 -1.52 9.29 0.03
N THR A 55 -1.46 10.20 -0.94
CA THR A 55 -0.33 10.32 -1.86
C THR A 55 0.43 11.59 -1.54
N SER A 56 1.74 11.49 -1.32
CA SER A 56 2.63 12.62 -1.09
C SER A 56 4.01 12.33 -1.65
N ASN A 57 4.53 13.22 -2.50
CA ASN A 57 5.85 13.11 -3.12
C ASN A 57 6.14 11.73 -3.77
N GLY A 58 5.16 11.17 -4.48
CA GLY A 58 5.28 9.85 -5.12
C GLY A 58 5.20 8.66 -4.16
N ILE A 59 5.05 8.91 -2.86
CA ILE A 59 4.86 7.85 -1.85
C ILE A 59 3.35 7.70 -1.58
N LEU A 60 2.91 6.46 -1.57
CA LEU A 60 1.52 6.10 -1.33
C LEU A 60 1.39 5.40 0.02
N TYR A 61 0.55 5.97 0.89
CA TYR A 61 0.15 5.40 2.18
C TYR A 61 -1.30 4.93 2.07
N ARG A 62 -1.56 3.66 2.26
CA ARG A 62 -2.90 3.09 2.14
C ARG A 62 -3.22 2.20 3.32
N SER A 63 -4.44 2.36 3.83
CA SER A 63 -5.01 1.45 4.83
C SER A 63 -6.49 1.29 4.63
N GLU A 64 -6.97 0.06 4.78
CA GLU A 64 -8.37 -0.34 4.71
C GLU A 64 -8.70 -1.10 5.99
N VAL A 65 -9.77 -0.72 6.66
CA VAL A 65 -10.23 -1.33 7.90
C VAL A 65 -11.75 -1.50 7.89
N GLU A 66 -12.18 -2.65 8.36
CA GLU A 66 -13.57 -2.97 8.66
C GLU A 66 -13.83 -2.80 10.15
N ASP A 67 -14.92 -2.15 10.51
CA ASP A 67 -15.37 -2.01 11.90
C ASP A 67 -16.89 -1.87 11.96
N THR A 68 -17.44 -1.79 13.17
CA THR A 68 -18.88 -1.60 13.42
C THR A 68 -19.39 -0.25 12.92
N THR A 69 -18.52 0.76 12.85
CA THR A 69 -18.84 2.09 12.36
C THR A 69 -17.71 2.65 11.50
N PHE A 70 -18.03 3.50 10.53
CA PHE A 70 -17.02 4.23 9.74
C PHE A 70 -16.05 5.03 10.60
N GLN A 71 -16.52 5.56 11.72
CA GLN A 71 -15.69 6.36 12.62
C GLN A 71 -14.64 5.51 13.33
N ASN A 72 -15.02 4.33 13.86
CA ASN A 72 -14.08 3.41 14.48
C ASN A 72 -13.09 2.86 13.45
N ALA A 73 -13.57 2.52 12.24
CA ALA A 73 -12.72 2.11 11.14
C ALA A 73 -11.69 3.20 10.79
N LEU A 74 -12.11 4.47 10.75
CA LEU A 74 -11.20 5.60 10.48
C LEU A 74 -10.10 5.71 11.55
N ASP A 75 -10.45 5.58 12.84
CA ASP A 75 -9.46 5.69 13.92
C ASP A 75 -8.35 4.64 13.77
N ARG A 76 -8.73 3.40 13.48
CA ARG A 76 -7.76 2.32 13.21
C ARG A 76 -6.96 2.53 11.92
N VAL A 77 -7.60 3.08 10.87
CA VAL A 77 -6.90 3.46 9.63
C VAL A 77 -5.83 4.49 9.93
N MET A 78 -6.15 5.50 10.74
CA MET A 78 -5.22 6.56 11.12
C MET A 78 -4.01 6.02 11.87
N GLU A 79 -4.20 5.12 12.84
CA GLU A 79 -3.10 4.46 13.56
C GLU A 79 -2.17 3.70 12.62
N ARG A 80 -2.74 2.95 11.66
CA ARG A 80 -1.96 2.19 10.67
C ARG A 80 -1.17 3.11 9.74
N ILE A 81 -1.78 4.19 9.25
CA ILE A 81 -1.10 5.16 8.38
C ILE A 81 0.00 5.90 9.17
N GLU A 82 -0.25 6.29 10.42
CA GLU A 82 0.79 6.90 11.26
C GLU A 82 1.99 5.96 11.45
N GLY A 83 1.75 4.67 11.65
CA GLY A 83 2.80 3.65 11.68
C GLY A 83 3.60 3.57 10.38
N GLN A 84 2.92 3.62 9.22
CA GLN A 84 3.58 3.63 7.90
C GLN A 84 4.46 4.88 7.72
N ILE A 85 3.94 6.06 8.10
CA ILE A 85 4.68 7.33 8.01
C ILE A 85 5.95 7.28 8.88
N ARG A 86 5.82 6.82 10.13
CA ARG A 86 6.96 6.70 11.06
C ARG A 86 8.02 5.75 10.51
N LYS A 87 7.63 4.57 10.04
CA LYS A 87 8.55 3.59 9.42
C LYS A 87 9.27 4.17 8.21
N ASN A 88 8.55 4.89 7.33
CA ASN A 88 9.15 5.53 6.15
C ASN A 88 10.14 6.64 6.54
N LYS A 89 9.80 7.46 7.54
CA LYS A 89 10.68 8.52 8.03
C LYS A 89 12.00 7.95 8.57
N THR A 90 11.92 6.96 9.46
CA THR A 90 13.09 6.30 10.03
C THR A 90 13.96 5.67 8.95
N ARG A 91 13.33 5.03 7.95
CA ARG A 91 14.05 4.41 6.81
C ARG A 91 14.75 5.44 5.93
N LEU A 92 14.12 6.60 5.70
CA LEU A 92 14.72 7.69 4.92
C LEU A 92 15.92 8.30 5.68
N GLU A 93 15.77 8.52 6.99
CA GLU A 93 16.85 9.01 7.86
C GLU A 93 18.03 8.03 7.91
N LYS A 94 17.76 6.72 8.00
CA LYS A 94 18.79 5.66 7.94
C LYS A 94 19.54 5.70 6.60
N LYS A 95 18.84 5.75 5.47
CA LYS A 95 19.46 5.85 4.13
C LYS A 95 20.30 7.12 3.94
N LEU A 96 19.86 8.26 4.50
CA LEU A 96 20.62 9.51 4.44
C LEU A 96 21.91 9.41 5.29
N ARG A 97 21.86 8.70 6.42
CA ARG A 97 23.06 8.45 7.25
C ARG A 97 24.01 7.49 6.53
N GLU A 98 23.54 6.39 5.98
CA GLU A 98 24.36 5.41 5.24
C GLU A 98 25.00 6.04 3.99
N GLY A 99 24.31 6.94 3.27
CA GLY A 99 24.86 7.69 2.14
C GLY A 99 25.84 8.81 2.55
N ALA A 100 25.85 9.25 3.82
CA ALA A 100 26.78 10.25 4.34
C ALA A 100 28.05 9.63 4.96
N PHE A 101 28.05 8.34 5.26
CA PHE A 101 29.15 7.61 5.92
C PHE A 101 29.87 6.61 4.99
N ASP A 102 30.25 7.05 3.81
CA ASP A 102 31.33 6.36 3.10
C ASP A 102 32.71 6.89 3.54
N ARG A 103 32.91 7.02 4.84
CA ARG A 103 34.22 7.29 5.46
C ARG A 103 34.28 6.84 6.91
N THR A 104 35.19 5.91 7.16
CA THR A 104 35.81 5.45 8.42
C THR A 104 35.05 4.45 9.28
N ALA A 105 35.68 3.30 9.36
CA ALA A 105 35.44 2.20 10.28
C ALA A 105 35.74 2.61 11.75
N ASP A 106 35.13 1.84 12.68
CA ASP A 106 35.35 1.77 14.12
C ASP A 106 34.60 2.78 15.00
N GLU A 107 33.31 2.43 15.26
CA GLU A 107 32.73 2.64 16.61
C GLU A 107 31.60 1.61 16.81
N PRO A 108 31.41 1.04 18.03
CA PRO A 108 30.43 -0.01 18.27
C PRO A 108 29.00 0.54 18.17
N GLU A 109 28.18 -0.09 17.35
CA GLU A 109 26.77 0.27 17.16
C GLU A 109 25.98 0.08 18.47
N PRO A 110 25.11 1.03 18.86
CA PRO A 110 24.13 0.76 19.91
C PRO A 110 23.12 -0.26 19.39
N GLU A 111 22.90 -1.31 20.14
CA GLU A 111 21.83 -2.29 19.90
C GLU A 111 20.48 -1.57 19.85
N ILE A 112 19.99 -1.31 18.64
CA ILE A 112 18.61 -0.88 18.39
C ILE A 112 17.85 -2.14 18.05
N GLU A 113 16.85 -2.47 18.85
CA GLU A 113 15.90 -3.56 18.62
C GLU A 113 15.45 -3.53 17.16
N GLU A 114 15.76 -4.61 16.44
CA GLU A 114 15.45 -4.81 15.02
C GLU A 114 13.95 -5.01 14.83
N ASP A 115 13.21 -3.94 14.66
CA ASP A 115 11.85 -3.97 14.11
C ASP A 115 11.92 -4.05 12.58
N GLY A 116 12.08 -5.29 12.10
CA GLY A 116 11.75 -5.70 10.73
C GLY A 116 12.63 -5.14 9.61
N GLU A 117 13.88 -5.51 9.58
CA GLU A 117 14.69 -5.40 8.35
C GLU A 117 14.07 -6.26 7.25
N PHE A 118 13.69 -5.65 6.11
CA PHE A 118 13.20 -6.43 4.96
C PHE A 118 14.35 -7.29 4.41
N ILE A 119 14.36 -8.57 4.71
CA ILE A 119 15.26 -9.52 4.07
C ILE A 119 14.87 -9.68 2.62
N ILE A 120 15.55 -9.00 1.72
CA ILE A 120 15.34 -9.12 0.28
C ILE A 120 16.12 -10.32 -0.22
N ARG A 121 15.41 -11.40 -0.57
CA ARG A 121 16.01 -12.55 -1.24
C ARG A 121 15.83 -12.38 -2.75
N LYS A 122 16.92 -12.14 -3.46
CA LYS A 122 16.90 -12.07 -4.93
C LYS A 122 16.79 -13.49 -5.49
N LYS A 123 15.76 -13.72 -6.31
CA LYS A 123 15.61 -14.92 -7.13
C LYS A 123 15.61 -14.50 -8.59
N SER A 124 16.34 -15.21 -9.43
CA SER A 124 16.29 -15.07 -10.87
C SER A 124 15.61 -16.32 -11.45
N PHE A 125 14.70 -16.12 -12.37
CA PHE A 125 14.02 -17.19 -13.10
C PHE A 125 13.89 -16.77 -14.56
N SER A 126 13.88 -17.75 -15.46
CA SER A 126 13.60 -17.52 -16.87
C SER A 126 12.07 -17.52 -17.06
N MET A 127 11.55 -16.45 -17.63
CA MET A 127 10.14 -16.42 -18.05
C MET A 127 10.03 -17.13 -19.40
N LYS A 128 8.95 -17.89 -19.55
CA LYS A 128 8.53 -18.45 -20.84
C LYS A 128 7.23 -17.77 -21.24
N PRO A 129 7.06 -17.42 -22.52
CA PRO A 129 5.77 -16.93 -23.00
C PRO A 129 4.65 -17.94 -22.70
N MET A 130 3.53 -17.46 -22.15
CA MET A 130 2.36 -18.27 -21.83
C MET A 130 1.10 -17.40 -21.82
N SER A 131 -0.06 -18.03 -21.93
CA SER A 131 -1.34 -17.34 -21.81
C SER A 131 -1.66 -16.99 -20.35
N VAL A 132 -2.58 -16.03 -20.16
CA VAL A 132 -3.07 -15.62 -18.82
C VAL A 132 -3.64 -16.82 -18.05
N GLU A 133 -4.38 -17.70 -18.72
CA GLU A 133 -4.97 -18.90 -18.11
C GLU A 133 -3.89 -19.87 -17.63
N GLU A 134 -2.86 -20.08 -18.43
CA GLU A 134 -1.73 -20.92 -18.05
C GLU A 134 -0.96 -20.32 -16.87
N ALA A 135 -0.76 -19.01 -16.85
CA ALA A 135 -0.12 -18.29 -15.74
C ALA A 135 -0.92 -18.47 -14.42
N ILE A 136 -2.26 -18.41 -14.48
CA ILE A 136 -3.15 -18.69 -13.34
C ILE A 136 -2.99 -20.14 -12.86
N LEU A 137 -2.93 -21.10 -13.76
CA LEU A 137 -2.73 -22.51 -13.42
C LEU A 137 -1.36 -22.73 -12.75
N GLN A 138 -0.31 -22.14 -13.30
CA GLN A 138 1.05 -22.20 -12.72
C GLN A 138 1.08 -21.56 -11.32
N MET A 139 0.46 -20.40 -11.16
CA MET A 139 0.34 -19.73 -9.87
C MET A 139 -0.31 -20.65 -8.81
N ASN A 140 -1.43 -21.28 -9.17
CA ASN A 140 -2.16 -22.17 -8.28
C ASN A 140 -1.36 -23.44 -7.96
N LEU A 141 -0.72 -24.04 -8.95
CA LEU A 141 0.11 -25.24 -8.78
C LEU A 141 1.29 -25.01 -7.83
N LEU A 142 1.89 -23.82 -7.91
CA LEU A 142 3.01 -23.42 -7.04
C LEU A 142 2.55 -22.93 -5.67
N GLY A 143 1.23 -22.78 -5.42
CA GLY A 143 0.69 -22.27 -4.17
C GLY A 143 1.00 -20.78 -3.95
N HIS A 144 1.25 -20.03 -5.01
CA HIS A 144 1.58 -18.61 -4.93
C HIS A 144 0.29 -17.75 -4.97
N THR A 145 0.36 -16.53 -4.46
CA THR A 145 -0.71 -15.55 -4.51
C THR A 145 -0.59 -14.60 -5.70
N PHE A 146 0.54 -14.58 -6.37
CA PHE A 146 0.79 -13.87 -7.61
C PHE A 146 1.80 -14.63 -8.47
N PHE A 147 1.81 -14.35 -9.78
CA PHE A 147 2.73 -14.93 -10.74
C PHE A 147 3.07 -13.92 -11.83
N VAL A 148 4.35 -13.77 -12.12
CA VAL A 148 4.88 -12.91 -13.19
C VAL A 148 5.16 -13.76 -14.41
N PHE A 149 4.70 -13.36 -15.57
CA PHE A 149 4.86 -14.10 -16.84
C PHE A 149 5.03 -13.14 -18.01
N GLU A 150 5.52 -13.66 -19.11
CA GLU A 150 5.53 -13.00 -20.42
C GLU A 150 4.28 -13.45 -21.18
N ASP A 151 3.48 -12.50 -21.64
CA ASP A 151 2.27 -12.80 -22.42
C ASP A 151 2.67 -13.28 -23.81
N ASP A 152 2.11 -14.41 -24.24
CA ASP A 152 2.47 -15.06 -25.52
C ASP A 152 1.93 -14.32 -26.75
N VAL A 153 0.98 -13.41 -26.57
CA VAL A 153 0.40 -12.59 -27.64
C VAL A 153 1.13 -11.24 -27.77
N THR A 154 1.37 -10.57 -26.64
CA THR A 154 1.95 -9.22 -26.64
C THR A 154 3.47 -9.21 -26.44
N GLY A 155 4.03 -10.26 -25.86
CA GLY A 155 5.45 -10.32 -25.45
C GLY A 155 5.76 -9.43 -24.24
N GLU A 156 4.75 -8.87 -23.59
CA GLU A 156 4.91 -7.98 -22.45
C GLU A 156 4.92 -8.76 -21.13
N THR A 157 5.63 -8.19 -20.15
CA THR A 157 5.65 -8.78 -18.79
C THR A 157 4.40 -8.38 -18.04
N ASN A 158 3.56 -9.36 -17.70
CA ASN A 158 2.32 -9.19 -16.98
C ASN A 158 2.35 -9.90 -15.62
N VAL A 159 1.41 -9.56 -14.73
CA VAL A 159 1.27 -10.19 -13.42
C VAL A 159 -0.16 -10.62 -13.19
N VAL A 160 -0.38 -11.92 -12.94
CA VAL A 160 -1.65 -12.41 -12.40
C VAL A 160 -1.57 -12.51 -10.88
N TYR A 161 -2.68 -12.23 -10.19
CA TYR A 161 -2.74 -12.32 -8.74
C TYR A 161 -4.12 -12.75 -8.25
N ARG A 162 -4.17 -13.43 -7.10
CA ARG A 162 -5.43 -13.84 -6.47
C ARG A 162 -5.99 -12.68 -5.64
N ARG A 163 -7.27 -12.39 -5.82
CA ARG A 163 -8.03 -11.40 -5.03
C ARG A 163 -8.65 -12.06 -3.79
N LYS A 164 -9.10 -11.24 -2.82
CA LYS A 164 -9.70 -11.72 -1.55
C LYS A 164 -11.00 -12.54 -1.73
N ASN A 165 -11.68 -12.38 -2.86
CA ASN A 165 -12.94 -13.07 -3.19
C ASN A 165 -12.72 -14.32 -4.09
N ASP A 166 -11.50 -14.86 -4.10
CA ASP A 166 -11.06 -15.97 -4.95
C ASP A 166 -11.14 -15.71 -6.47
N GLU A 167 -11.36 -14.47 -6.88
CA GLU A 167 -11.18 -14.03 -8.27
C GLU A 167 -9.71 -13.77 -8.58
N TYR A 168 -9.39 -13.66 -9.86
CA TYR A 168 -8.06 -13.30 -10.34
C TYR A 168 -8.04 -11.88 -10.89
N GLY A 169 -6.91 -11.20 -10.71
CA GLY A 169 -6.63 -9.91 -11.33
C GLY A 169 -5.41 -10.03 -12.24
N LEU A 170 -5.42 -9.25 -13.31
CA LEU A 170 -4.30 -9.10 -14.24
C LEU A 170 -3.79 -7.66 -14.15
N ILE A 171 -2.47 -7.51 -14.00
CA ILE A 171 -1.76 -6.24 -14.13
C ILE A 171 -0.97 -6.33 -15.43
N VAL A 172 -1.23 -5.41 -16.34
CA VAL A 172 -0.57 -5.29 -17.63
C VAL A 172 0.44 -4.15 -17.56
N SER A 173 1.64 -4.34 -18.10
CA SER A 173 2.60 -3.25 -18.28
C SER A 173 2.25 -2.49 -19.57
N GLU A 174 1.92 -1.20 -19.45
CA GLU A 174 1.79 -0.33 -20.61
C GLU A 174 3.10 0.46 -20.78
N HIS A 175 3.72 0.35 -21.93
CA HIS A 175 4.83 1.23 -22.32
C HIS A 175 4.24 2.39 -23.11
N GLU A 176 4.35 3.62 -22.56
CA GLU A 176 4.14 4.85 -23.32
C GLU A 176 5.27 5.12 -24.32
#